data_a80ce93e94388ea379a845b2dcafd569
#
_entry.id   a80ce93e94388ea379a845b2dcafd569
#
_cell.length_a   1.000
_cell.length_b   1.000
_cell.length_c   1.000
_cell.angle_alpha   90.00
_cell.angle_beta   90.00
_cell.angle_gamma   90.00
#
_symmetry.space_group_name_H-M   'P 1'
#
loop_
_entity.id
_entity.type
_entity.pdbx_description
1 polymer ?
#
loop_
_entity_poly.entity_id
_entity_poly.type
_entity_poly.pdbx_seq_one_letter_code
_entity_poly.pdbx_strand_id
1 'polypeptide(L)'
;TEYAIDQFVLRGGKLIAFVDPLAQRDDSGQQNPQMRIPGLGGGSNLNRLFAKWGVPFNNTQVVADFNYRLNPRDPIAQGRLQPAYLALNRNALNPEEIVTRDLGTLRLPYAGSFDTSNVATGLKVTELITSSEQAKLVDGMSSQFNGDKIMDSFLTGSEDGKPVSTKKHTLALKLGGKFTTAFPNGKPATEDAGSSKPGATKPASTEHLTESKEDNHVCLIGDTDILVDDHFILQQRFRISENITFVQNLVDHFGDDTLINIRSRNQNRPFTTIVNLEKEAQTKFEGRLKKLEEEQQAILQEKTKLESTGEGNNQFTLRIDPEALKAIQAKELEKRKQIREIRKELRAEIDLIQLKIKLANIGLMPALVILFGIGFFIRKRKKTAAV
;
A
#
# COMPACT_ATOMS: atom_id res chain seq x y z
N THR A 1 -15.40 -3.38 -24.63
CA THR A 1 -15.42 -2.53 -23.42
C THR A 1 -14.38 -1.42 -23.49
N GLU A 2 -13.08 -1.69 -23.77
CA GLU A 2 -12.00 -0.68 -23.79
C GLU A 2 -12.29 0.50 -24.75
N TYR A 3 -12.84 0.25 -25.94
CA TYR A 3 -13.24 1.31 -26.89
C TYR A 3 -14.25 2.28 -26.26
N ALA A 4 -15.22 1.78 -25.49
CA ALA A 4 -16.22 2.64 -24.86
C ALA A 4 -15.58 3.52 -23.77
N ILE A 5 -14.62 2.98 -23.00
CA ILE A 5 -13.84 3.71 -22.00
C ILE A 5 -12.97 4.77 -22.68
N ASP A 6 -12.26 4.40 -23.75
CA ASP A 6 -11.46 5.31 -24.56
C ASP A 6 -12.25 6.54 -24.99
N GLN A 7 -13.37 6.31 -25.67
CA GLN A 7 -14.23 7.39 -26.16
C GLN A 7 -14.92 8.19 -25.04
N PHE A 8 -15.18 7.57 -23.88
CA PHE A 8 -15.68 8.28 -22.70
C PHE A 8 -14.63 9.27 -22.16
N VAL A 9 -13.38 8.84 -22.04
CA VAL A 9 -12.27 9.69 -21.59
C VAL A 9 -12.02 10.84 -22.58
N LEU A 10 -12.05 10.56 -23.88
CA LEU A 10 -11.85 11.58 -24.93
C LEU A 10 -12.95 12.65 -24.96
N ARG A 11 -14.17 12.30 -24.52
CA ARG A 11 -15.29 13.26 -24.36
C ARG A 11 -15.22 14.08 -23.07
N GLY A 12 -14.16 13.93 -22.27
CA GLY A 12 -13.99 14.64 -20.99
C GLY A 12 -14.54 13.87 -19.79
N GLY A 13 -14.98 12.61 -19.99
CA GLY A 13 -15.41 11.74 -18.89
C GLY A 13 -14.26 11.43 -17.94
N LYS A 14 -14.52 11.55 -16.65
CA LYS A 14 -13.54 11.28 -15.59
C LYS A 14 -13.49 9.78 -15.28
N LEU A 15 -12.31 9.19 -15.28
CA LEU A 15 -12.11 7.76 -15.05
C LEU A 15 -11.30 7.51 -13.79
N ILE A 16 -11.82 6.66 -12.91
CA ILE A 16 -11.05 5.98 -11.85
C ILE A 16 -11.03 4.50 -12.23
N ALA A 17 -9.86 3.96 -12.54
CA ALA A 17 -9.70 2.55 -12.89
C ALA A 17 -8.93 1.82 -11.80
N PHE A 18 -9.55 0.81 -11.23
CA PHE A 18 -8.91 -0.16 -10.35
C PHE A 18 -8.58 -1.40 -11.17
N VAL A 19 -7.32 -1.76 -11.22
CA VAL A 19 -6.83 -2.97 -11.92
C VAL A 19 -5.97 -3.78 -10.96
N ASP A 20 -5.89 -5.09 -11.17
CA ASP A 20 -5.31 -5.98 -10.19
C ASP A 20 -4.57 -7.13 -10.89
N PRO A 21 -3.36 -7.48 -10.48
CA PRO A 21 -2.70 -8.68 -10.95
C PRO A 21 -3.22 -9.95 -10.26
N LEU A 22 -3.80 -9.81 -9.06
CA LEU A 22 -4.23 -10.92 -8.22
C LEU A 22 -5.40 -10.54 -7.31
N ALA A 23 -6.59 -10.36 -7.90
CA ALA A 23 -7.80 -10.05 -7.16
C ALA A 23 -8.23 -11.24 -6.27
N GLN A 24 -8.14 -11.08 -4.95
CA GLN A 24 -8.41 -12.18 -4.00
C GLN A 24 -9.89 -12.57 -3.92
N ARG A 25 -10.78 -11.66 -4.30
CA ARG A 25 -12.23 -11.86 -4.24
C ARG A 25 -12.87 -12.08 -5.60
N ASP A 26 -12.08 -12.10 -6.68
CA ASP A 26 -12.61 -12.42 -8.00
C ASP A 26 -12.69 -13.94 -8.20
N ASP A 27 -13.91 -14.45 -8.13
CA ASP A 27 -14.21 -15.87 -8.39
C ASP A 27 -14.52 -16.15 -9.88
N SER A 28 -14.48 -15.15 -10.75
CA SER A 28 -14.93 -15.25 -12.14
C SER A 28 -14.10 -16.17 -13.03
N GLY A 29 -12.84 -16.40 -12.67
CA GLY A 29 -11.93 -17.31 -13.40
C GLY A 29 -12.09 -18.80 -13.07
N GLN A 30 -12.90 -19.15 -12.07
CA GLN A 30 -13.00 -20.55 -11.60
C GLN A 30 -14.29 -21.21 -12.07
N GLN A 31 -14.17 -22.09 -13.06
CA GLN A 31 -15.31 -22.82 -13.64
C GLN A 31 -15.95 -23.85 -12.69
N ASN A 32 -15.26 -24.25 -11.60
CA ASN A 32 -15.76 -25.26 -10.69
C ASN A 32 -15.96 -24.69 -9.27
N PRO A 33 -17.25 -24.51 -8.81
CA PRO A 33 -17.55 -23.99 -7.47
C PRO A 33 -16.99 -24.83 -6.30
N GLN A 34 -16.68 -26.12 -6.54
CA GLN A 34 -16.18 -27.03 -5.50
C GLN A 34 -14.65 -26.98 -5.31
N MET A 35 -13.93 -26.36 -6.23
CA MET A 35 -12.47 -26.20 -6.19
C MET A 35 -12.05 -24.72 -6.10
N ARG A 36 -12.81 -23.90 -5.43
CA ARG A 36 -12.46 -22.49 -5.28
C ARG A 36 -11.25 -22.34 -4.38
N ILE A 37 -10.13 -21.95 -4.96
CA ILE A 37 -8.95 -21.54 -4.23
C ILE A 37 -8.99 -20.01 -4.18
N PRO A 38 -9.15 -19.40 -2.99
CA PRO A 38 -9.13 -17.94 -2.86
C PRO A 38 -7.83 -17.38 -3.45
N GLY A 39 -7.95 -16.33 -4.27
CA GLY A 39 -6.79 -15.69 -4.91
C GLY A 39 -6.33 -16.34 -6.21
N LEU A 40 -7.05 -17.32 -6.77
CA LEU A 40 -6.89 -17.78 -8.15
C LEU A 40 -7.73 -16.94 -9.13
N GLY A 41 -8.20 -15.77 -8.69
CA GLY A 41 -8.89 -14.82 -9.56
C GLY A 41 -7.97 -14.32 -10.67
N GLY A 42 -8.54 -14.05 -11.84
CA GLY A 42 -7.79 -13.50 -12.97
C GLY A 42 -7.35 -12.07 -12.69
N GLY A 43 -6.17 -11.69 -13.18
CA GLY A 43 -5.75 -10.30 -13.21
C GLY A 43 -6.63 -9.48 -14.16
N SER A 44 -6.95 -8.26 -13.79
CA SER A 44 -7.66 -7.31 -14.64
C SER A 44 -6.70 -6.35 -15.34
N ASN A 45 -7.06 -5.89 -16.53
CA ASN A 45 -6.19 -5.01 -17.31
C ASN A 45 -6.99 -4.21 -18.36
N LEU A 46 -6.44 -3.06 -18.73
CA LEU A 46 -6.87 -2.22 -19.83
C LEU A 46 -5.68 -1.98 -20.79
N ASN A 47 -5.08 -3.07 -21.24
CA ASN A 47 -3.77 -3.09 -21.91
C ASN A 47 -3.64 -2.09 -23.06
N ARG A 48 -4.66 -1.97 -23.92
CA ARG A 48 -4.61 -1.07 -25.07
C ARG A 48 -4.57 0.38 -24.64
N LEU A 49 -5.36 0.75 -23.63
CA LEU A 49 -5.42 2.09 -23.08
C LEU A 49 -4.10 2.43 -22.38
N PHE A 50 -3.62 1.57 -21.50
CA PHE A 50 -2.40 1.79 -20.74
C PHE A 50 -1.16 1.85 -21.64
N ALA A 51 -1.08 1.00 -22.66
CA ALA A 51 -0.01 1.06 -23.66
C ALA A 51 -0.05 2.37 -24.45
N LYS A 52 -1.26 2.84 -24.82
CA LYS A 52 -1.43 4.10 -25.54
C LYS A 52 -1.07 5.31 -24.68
N TRP A 53 -1.40 5.27 -23.40
CA TRP A 53 -1.05 6.34 -22.43
C TRP A 53 0.41 6.27 -21.97
N GLY A 54 1.14 5.19 -22.32
CA GLY A 54 2.54 4.99 -21.94
C GLY A 54 2.76 4.65 -20.48
N VAL A 55 1.76 4.01 -19.84
CA VAL A 55 1.80 3.54 -18.46
C VAL A 55 1.39 2.07 -18.36
N PRO A 56 2.14 1.14 -18.98
CA PRO A 56 1.79 -0.27 -19.00
C PRO A 56 1.69 -0.84 -17.57
N PHE A 57 0.76 -1.77 -17.40
CA PHE A 57 0.49 -2.48 -16.16
C PHE A 57 0.74 -3.97 -16.34
N ASN A 58 1.54 -4.57 -15.45
CA ASN A 58 1.76 -6.01 -15.47
C ASN A 58 0.75 -6.71 -14.58
N ASN A 59 -0.15 -7.48 -15.19
CA ASN A 59 -1.23 -8.18 -14.50
C ASN A 59 -0.86 -9.60 -14.01
N THR A 60 0.41 -9.95 -13.97
CA THR A 60 0.91 -11.26 -13.46
C THR A 60 1.83 -11.11 -12.26
N GLN A 61 2.35 -9.91 -12.04
CA GLN A 61 3.30 -9.63 -10.98
C GLN A 61 2.73 -8.64 -9.97
N VAL A 62 3.00 -8.90 -8.70
CA VAL A 62 2.67 -8.05 -7.57
C VAL A 62 3.92 -7.43 -6.99
N VAL A 63 3.76 -6.31 -6.30
CA VAL A 63 4.85 -5.63 -5.61
C VAL A 63 5.03 -6.25 -4.23
N ALA A 64 6.20 -6.82 -3.98
CA ALA A 64 6.67 -7.19 -2.65
C ALA A 64 7.60 -6.09 -2.13
N ASP A 65 7.42 -5.66 -0.87
CA ASP A 65 8.16 -4.55 -0.27
C ASP A 65 8.66 -4.94 1.12
N PHE A 66 9.96 -4.80 1.33
CA PHE A 66 10.59 -5.13 2.60
C PHE A 66 10.16 -4.17 3.72
N ASN A 67 10.00 -2.88 3.43
CA ASN A 67 9.68 -1.86 4.42
C ASN A 67 8.18 -1.76 4.71
N TYR A 68 7.35 -1.99 3.70
CA TYR A 68 5.88 -1.86 3.80
C TYR A 68 5.17 -3.21 3.93
N ARG A 69 5.89 -4.30 4.17
CA ARG A 69 5.28 -5.61 4.40
C ARG A 69 4.34 -5.59 5.60
N LEU A 70 3.29 -6.38 5.53
CA LEU A 70 2.39 -6.56 6.65
C LEU A 70 3.15 -7.16 7.85
N ASN A 71 2.96 -6.57 9.03
CA ASN A 71 3.58 -7.07 10.26
C ASN A 71 2.98 -8.45 10.61
N PRO A 72 3.78 -9.50 10.87
CA PRO A 72 3.26 -10.81 11.28
C PRO A 72 2.35 -10.79 12.52
N ARG A 73 2.47 -9.74 13.36
CA ARG A 73 1.60 -9.54 14.53
C ARG A 73 0.27 -8.88 14.19
N ASP A 74 0.11 -8.38 12.98
CA ASP A 74 -1.17 -7.88 12.52
C ASP A 74 -2.19 -9.04 12.50
N PRO A 75 -3.40 -8.86 13.00
CA PRO A 75 -4.42 -9.91 13.01
C PRO A 75 -4.71 -10.50 11.63
N ILE A 76 -4.54 -9.71 10.56
CA ILE A 76 -4.74 -10.14 9.18
C ILE A 76 -3.60 -11.08 8.72
N ALA A 77 -2.38 -10.86 9.20
CA ALA A 77 -1.21 -11.65 8.81
C ALA A 77 -1.22 -13.08 9.36
N GLN A 78 -1.99 -13.33 10.43
CA GLN A 78 -2.07 -14.65 11.08
C GLN A 78 -0.69 -15.25 11.44
N GLY A 79 0.28 -14.41 11.80
CA GLY A 79 1.64 -14.79 12.13
C GLY A 79 2.55 -15.06 10.92
N ARG A 80 2.07 -14.91 9.69
CA ARG A 80 2.84 -15.17 8.46
C ARG A 80 3.59 -13.92 7.98
N LEU A 81 4.73 -14.11 7.35
CA LEU A 81 5.40 -13.06 6.58
C LEU A 81 4.69 -12.87 5.24
N GLN A 82 4.20 -11.67 4.99
CA GLN A 82 3.46 -11.34 3.75
C GLN A 82 4.04 -10.06 3.13
N PRO A 83 5.17 -10.16 2.43
CA PRO A 83 5.83 -8.98 1.85
C PRO A 83 5.08 -8.35 0.68
N ALA A 84 4.18 -9.08 0.04
CA ALA A 84 3.30 -8.57 -1.01
C ALA A 84 1.97 -8.02 -0.48
N TYR A 85 1.67 -8.16 0.81
CA TYR A 85 0.57 -7.45 1.45
C TYR A 85 1.11 -6.15 2.04
N LEU A 86 0.83 -5.04 1.37
CA LEU A 86 1.44 -3.74 1.69
C LEU A 86 0.65 -3.01 2.77
N ALA A 87 1.35 -2.64 3.85
CA ALA A 87 0.87 -1.76 4.91
C ALA A 87 1.60 -0.41 4.79
N LEU A 88 1.11 0.43 3.90
CA LEU A 88 1.71 1.69 3.52
C LEU A 88 1.53 2.75 4.60
N ASN A 89 2.51 3.61 4.76
CA ASN A 89 2.47 4.78 5.64
C ASN A 89 2.57 6.07 4.82
N ARG A 90 2.63 7.23 5.48
CA ARG A 90 2.74 8.54 4.82
C ARG A 90 3.88 8.67 3.82
N ASN A 91 4.99 7.97 4.03
CA ASN A 91 6.14 8.06 3.13
C ASN A 91 5.88 7.43 1.76
N ALA A 92 4.87 6.55 1.66
CA ALA A 92 4.42 5.97 0.41
C ALA A 92 3.44 6.86 -0.35
N LEU A 93 2.90 7.90 0.30
CA LEU A 93 1.83 8.75 -0.22
C LEU A 93 2.39 10.08 -0.69
N ASN A 94 1.85 10.62 -1.79
CA ASN A 94 2.26 11.91 -2.30
C ASN A 94 1.74 13.04 -1.38
N PRO A 95 2.61 13.81 -0.72
CA PRO A 95 2.19 14.88 0.19
C PRO A 95 1.65 16.13 -0.52
N GLU A 96 1.93 16.29 -1.82
CA GLU A 96 1.50 17.45 -2.60
C GLU A 96 0.09 17.27 -3.20
N GLU A 97 -0.38 16.02 -3.29
CA GLU A 97 -1.66 15.69 -3.89
C GLU A 97 -2.79 15.68 -2.86
N ILE A 98 -3.85 16.43 -3.14
CA ILE A 98 -4.99 16.60 -2.22
C ILE A 98 -5.65 15.28 -1.83
N VAL A 99 -5.65 14.30 -2.73
CA VAL A 99 -6.27 12.99 -2.50
C VAL A 99 -5.51 12.12 -1.51
N THR A 100 -4.21 12.37 -1.32
CA THR A 100 -3.30 11.54 -0.50
C THR A 100 -2.63 12.27 0.66
N ARG A 101 -2.44 13.59 0.58
CA ARG A 101 -1.60 14.37 1.52
C ARG A 101 -2.01 14.24 2.99
N ASP A 102 -3.30 14.09 3.27
CA ASP A 102 -3.84 14.05 4.64
C ASP A 102 -4.08 12.61 5.14
N LEU A 103 -3.76 11.60 4.31
CA LEU A 103 -3.88 10.20 4.69
C LEU A 103 -2.66 9.75 5.51
N GLY A 104 -2.89 8.83 6.44
CA GLY A 104 -1.84 8.27 7.29
C GLY A 104 -1.39 6.88 6.86
N THR A 105 -2.35 5.99 6.62
CA THR A 105 -2.07 4.57 6.34
C THR A 105 -3.03 4.02 5.31
N LEU A 106 -2.49 3.26 4.34
CA LEU A 106 -3.26 2.49 3.38
C LEU A 106 -2.82 1.02 3.40
N ARG A 107 -3.72 0.13 3.01
CA ARG A 107 -3.44 -1.30 2.84
C ARG A 107 -3.81 -1.72 1.44
N LEU A 108 -2.83 -2.27 0.75
CA LEU A 108 -2.96 -2.76 -0.61
C LEU A 108 -2.47 -4.23 -0.64
N PRO A 109 -3.40 -5.20 -0.61
CA PRO A 109 -3.02 -6.60 -0.73
C PRO A 109 -2.69 -6.96 -2.18
N TYR A 110 -1.49 -7.47 -2.42
CA TYR A 110 -1.02 -7.97 -3.72
C TYR A 110 -1.11 -6.97 -4.87
N ALA A 111 -0.90 -5.70 -4.58
CA ALA A 111 -0.95 -4.62 -5.56
C ALA A 111 0.04 -4.81 -6.71
N GLY A 112 -0.40 -4.50 -7.93
CA GLY A 112 0.45 -4.38 -9.09
C GLY A 112 1.10 -3.00 -9.21
N SER A 113 1.91 -2.82 -10.26
CA SER A 113 2.57 -1.56 -10.52
C SER A 113 2.42 -1.10 -11.97
N PHE A 114 2.44 0.22 -12.12
CA PHE A 114 2.49 0.89 -13.42
C PHE A 114 3.93 1.28 -13.76
N ASP A 115 4.33 1.07 -15.01
CA ASP A 115 5.60 1.59 -15.51
C ASP A 115 5.37 3.01 -16.05
N THR A 116 6.02 3.99 -15.43
CA THR A 116 5.89 5.42 -15.76
C THR A 116 7.06 5.96 -16.56
N SER A 117 7.94 5.08 -17.06
CA SER A 117 9.19 5.48 -17.76
C SER A 117 8.95 6.08 -19.16
N ASN A 118 7.84 5.74 -19.83
CA ASN A 118 7.58 6.12 -21.22
C ASN A 118 6.17 6.72 -21.42
N VAL A 119 5.82 7.72 -20.62
CA VAL A 119 4.53 8.38 -20.69
C VAL A 119 4.28 9.03 -22.04
N ALA A 120 3.08 8.88 -22.59
CA ALA A 120 2.73 9.43 -23.88
C ALA A 120 2.83 10.96 -23.91
N THR A 121 3.32 11.50 -25.04
CA THR A 121 3.43 12.95 -25.25
C THR A 121 2.07 13.64 -25.07
N GLY A 122 2.04 14.73 -24.31
CA GLY A 122 0.84 15.47 -23.97
C GLY A 122 0.17 15.04 -22.66
N LEU A 123 0.65 13.94 -22.03
CA LEU A 123 0.21 13.52 -20.72
C LEU A 123 1.28 13.79 -19.65
N LYS A 124 0.82 14.19 -18.46
CA LYS A 124 1.63 14.36 -17.26
C LYS A 124 1.21 13.29 -16.25
N VAL A 125 2.20 12.56 -15.74
CA VAL A 125 2.01 11.61 -14.63
C VAL A 125 2.21 12.33 -13.29
N THR A 126 1.35 12.03 -12.34
CA THR A 126 1.55 12.32 -10.93
C THR A 126 1.38 11.04 -10.15
N GLU A 127 2.45 10.57 -9.53
CA GLU A 127 2.41 9.39 -8.66
C GLU A 127 1.65 9.73 -7.38
N LEU A 128 0.61 8.96 -7.06
CA LEU A 128 -0.20 9.11 -5.85
C LEU A 128 0.31 8.23 -4.71
N ILE A 129 0.63 6.99 -5.04
CA ILE A 129 1.09 5.96 -4.10
C ILE A 129 2.27 5.23 -4.71
N THR A 130 3.33 5.05 -3.92
CA THR A 130 4.54 4.36 -4.36
C THR A 130 5.04 3.37 -3.30
N SER A 131 5.76 2.34 -3.73
CA SER A 131 6.51 1.46 -2.85
C SER A 131 7.74 2.16 -2.25
N SER A 132 8.45 1.46 -1.36
CA SER A 132 9.79 1.88 -0.96
C SER A 132 10.83 1.53 -2.02
N GLU A 133 12.07 2.02 -1.84
CA GLU A 133 13.22 1.63 -2.67
C GLU A 133 13.60 0.14 -2.51
N GLN A 134 13.18 -0.50 -1.42
CA GLN A 134 13.42 -1.91 -1.15
C GLN A 134 12.19 -2.76 -1.56
N ALA A 135 11.72 -2.56 -2.77
CA ALA A 135 10.63 -3.31 -3.36
C ALA A 135 11.06 -4.00 -4.65
N LYS A 136 10.41 -5.12 -4.97
CA LYS A 136 10.61 -5.87 -6.21
C LYS A 136 9.30 -6.44 -6.71
N LEU A 137 9.25 -6.76 -8.00
CA LEU A 137 8.14 -7.51 -8.58
C LEU A 137 8.33 -9.00 -8.34
N VAL A 138 7.28 -9.67 -7.92
CA VAL A 138 7.23 -11.12 -7.72
C VAL A 138 6.00 -11.69 -8.41
N ASP A 139 6.05 -12.96 -8.76
CA ASP A 139 4.87 -13.65 -9.30
C ASP A 139 3.72 -13.63 -8.29
N GLY A 140 2.54 -13.22 -8.75
CA GLY A 140 1.38 -13.00 -7.90
C GLY A 140 0.95 -14.24 -7.13
N MET A 141 0.85 -15.39 -7.81
CA MET A 141 0.42 -16.62 -7.18
C MET A 141 1.48 -17.15 -6.20
N SER A 142 2.74 -17.12 -6.59
CA SER A 142 3.86 -17.51 -5.72
C SER A 142 3.92 -16.67 -4.44
N SER A 143 3.58 -15.40 -4.52
CA SER A 143 3.69 -14.46 -3.40
C SER A 143 2.77 -14.80 -2.22
N GLN A 144 1.64 -15.48 -2.47
CA GLN A 144 0.71 -15.90 -1.43
C GLN A 144 1.26 -17.01 -0.54
N PHE A 145 2.11 -17.88 -1.09
CA PHE A 145 2.59 -19.10 -0.42
C PHE A 145 4.06 -19.00 0.01
N ASN A 146 4.86 -18.19 -0.65
CA ASN A 146 6.31 -18.13 -0.51
C ASN A 146 6.81 -16.83 0.17
N GLY A 147 6.05 -16.28 1.11
CA GLY A 147 6.42 -15.04 1.80
C GLY A 147 7.79 -15.10 2.47
N ASP A 148 8.14 -16.25 3.09
CA ASP A 148 9.43 -16.45 3.74
C ASP A 148 10.57 -16.44 2.71
N LYS A 149 10.43 -17.16 1.57
CA LYS A 149 11.43 -17.17 0.50
C LYS A 149 11.65 -15.77 -0.09
N ILE A 150 10.58 -15.02 -0.30
CA ILE A 150 10.67 -13.64 -0.79
C ILE A 150 11.40 -12.77 0.23
N MET A 151 11.12 -12.93 1.54
CA MET A 151 11.82 -12.20 2.59
C MET A 151 13.30 -12.56 2.65
N ASP A 152 13.64 -13.85 2.56
CA ASP A 152 15.02 -14.31 2.52
C ASP A 152 15.78 -13.70 1.32
N SER A 153 15.13 -13.57 0.17
CA SER A 153 15.76 -12.95 -1.00
C SER A 153 16.08 -11.47 -0.81
N PHE A 154 15.27 -10.72 -0.03
CA PHE A 154 15.62 -9.36 0.36
C PHE A 154 16.80 -9.31 1.33
N LEU A 155 16.88 -10.27 2.25
CA LEU A 155 17.94 -10.33 3.26
C LEU A 155 19.28 -10.78 2.69
N THR A 156 19.25 -11.74 1.78
CA THR A 156 20.46 -12.28 1.14
C THR A 156 20.92 -11.49 -0.07
N GLY A 157 20.03 -10.64 -0.63
CA GLY A 157 20.26 -9.96 -1.90
C GLY A 157 20.30 -10.90 -3.10
N SER A 158 19.86 -12.15 -2.92
CA SER A 158 19.86 -13.19 -3.96
C SER A 158 18.57 -14.01 -3.94
N GLU A 159 18.09 -14.40 -5.10
CA GLU A 159 16.98 -15.33 -5.30
C GLU A 159 17.37 -16.38 -6.33
N ASP A 160 17.34 -17.66 -5.94
CA ASP A 160 17.77 -18.79 -6.76
C ASP A 160 19.17 -18.57 -7.40
N GLY A 161 20.11 -17.98 -6.63
CA GLY A 161 21.49 -17.70 -7.07
C GLY A 161 21.63 -16.47 -7.99
N LYS A 162 20.56 -15.71 -8.24
CA LYS A 162 20.61 -14.48 -9.04
C LYS A 162 20.50 -13.25 -8.12
N PRO A 163 21.25 -12.15 -8.40
CA PRO A 163 21.12 -10.90 -7.65
C PRO A 163 19.69 -10.36 -7.71
N VAL A 164 19.16 -9.95 -6.57
CA VAL A 164 17.84 -9.27 -6.48
C VAL A 164 18.04 -7.78 -6.72
N SER A 165 17.36 -7.26 -7.75
CA SER A 165 17.29 -5.81 -7.98
C SER A 165 16.04 -5.25 -7.33
N THR A 166 16.21 -4.28 -6.45
CA THR A 166 15.12 -3.54 -5.81
C THR A 166 15.01 -2.14 -6.38
N LYS A 167 13.80 -1.64 -6.51
CA LYS A 167 13.52 -0.27 -6.94
C LYS A 167 12.16 0.18 -6.45
N LYS A 168 11.91 1.48 -6.50
CA LYS A 168 10.62 2.08 -6.27
C LYS A 168 9.63 1.72 -7.39
N HIS A 169 8.39 1.40 -7.05
CA HIS A 169 7.29 1.05 -7.96
C HIS A 169 6.10 1.96 -7.73
N THR A 170 5.44 2.38 -8.82
CA THR A 170 4.22 3.20 -8.78
C THR A 170 3.00 2.31 -8.65
N LEU A 171 2.28 2.40 -7.52
CA LEU A 171 1.09 1.58 -7.21
C LEU A 171 -0.21 2.28 -7.61
N ALA A 172 -0.25 3.60 -7.54
CA ALA A 172 -1.36 4.42 -8.01
C ALA A 172 -0.84 5.73 -8.59
N LEU A 173 -1.50 6.20 -9.63
CA LEU A 173 -1.12 7.44 -10.33
C LEU A 173 -2.33 8.20 -10.87
N LYS A 174 -2.11 9.48 -11.15
CA LYS A 174 -3.01 10.36 -11.90
C LYS A 174 -2.35 10.76 -13.22
N LEU A 175 -3.07 10.59 -14.32
CA LEU A 175 -2.70 11.14 -15.63
C LEU A 175 -3.50 12.40 -15.88
N GLY A 176 -2.86 13.46 -16.30
CA GLY A 176 -3.50 14.70 -16.69
C GLY A 176 -3.01 15.18 -18.05
N GLY A 177 -3.89 15.78 -18.84
CA GLY A 177 -3.55 16.36 -20.14
C GLY A 177 -4.49 15.92 -21.27
N LYS A 178 -3.99 16.00 -22.50
CA LYS A 178 -4.74 15.61 -23.70
C LYS A 178 -4.51 14.16 -24.05
N PHE A 179 -5.59 13.38 -24.05
CA PHE A 179 -5.58 11.96 -24.37
C PHE A 179 -5.79 11.75 -25.87
N THR A 180 -5.07 10.78 -26.46
CA THR A 180 -5.25 10.33 -27.83
C THR A 180 -5.82 8.92 -27.85
N THR A 181 -6.67 8.59 -28.83
CA THR A 181 -7.34 7.30 -28.90
C THR A 181 -6.38 6.11 -29.01
N ALA A 182 -6.71 5.04 -28.29
CA ALA A 182 -6.08 3.74 -28.47
C ALA A 182 -6.64 2.96 -29.69
N PHE A 183 -7.64 3.53 -30.39
CA PHE A 183 -8.37 2.91 -31.50
C PHE A 183 -8.37 3.80 -32.74
N PRO A 184 -7.24 4.04 -33.41
CA PRO A 184 -7.14 4.97 -34.53
C PRO A 184 -8.05 4.59 -35.71
N ASN A 185 -8.38 3.30 -35.88
CA ASN A 185 -9.23 2.77 -36.91
C ASN A 185 -10.71 2.72 -36.51
N GLY A 186 -11.11 3.36 -35.41
CA GLY A 186 -12.46 3.34 -34.88
C GLY A 186 -12.81 2.09 -34.08
N LYS A 187 -14.11 1.85 -33.89
CA LYS A 187 -14.60 0.73 -33.08
C LYS A 187 -14.17 -0.62 -33.69
N PRO A 188 -13.50 -1.50 -32.93
CA PRO A 188 -13.20 -2.85 -33.41
C PRO A 188 -14.45 -3.61 -33.81
N ALA A 189 -14.40 -4.35 -34.92
CA ALA A 189 -15.46 -5.27 -35.30
C ALA A 189 -15.61 -6.33 -34.20
N THR A 190 -16.81 -6.46 -33.64
CA THR A 190 -17.14 -7.55 -32.71
C THR A 190 -17.41 -8.80 -33.52
N GLU A 191 -16.76 -9.91 -33.20
CA GLU A 191 -17.02 -11.24 -33.79
C GLU A 191 -18.44 -11.75 -33.51
N ASP A 192 -19.18 -11.11 -32.61
CA ASP A 192 -20.58 -11.45 -32.23
C ASP A 192 -21.66 -10.76 -33.07
N ALA A 193 -21.47 -10.66 -34.39
CA ALA A 193 -22.51 -10.16 -35.28
C ALA A 193 -23.69 -11.15 -35.53
N GLY A 194 -23.72 -12.27 -34.77
CA GLY A 194 -24.69 -13.34 -34.95
C GLY A 194 -25.92 -13.36 -34.02
N SER A 195 -26.02 -12.51 -33.01
CA SER A 195 -27.09 -12.54 -32.00
C SER A 195 -27.63 -11.16 -31.66
N SER A 196 -28.11 -10.42 -32.67
CA SER A 196 -28.94 -9.23 -32.43
C SER A 196 -30.36 -9.66 -32.10
N LYS A 197 -30.80 -9.53 -30.86
CA LYS A 197 -32.22 -9.57 -30.50
C LYS A 197 -32.97 -8.46 -31.31
N PRO A 198 -34.06 -8.79 -32.02
CA PRO A 198 -34.87 -7.78 -32.70
C PRO A 198 -35.48 -6.85 -31.63
N GLY A 199 -35.17 -5.56 -31.67
CA GLY A 199 -35.79 -4.56 -30.81
C GLY A 199 -34.85 -3.67 -30.02
N ALA A 200 -33.54 -3.89 -30.05
CA ALA A 200 -32.61 -2.95 -29.45
C ALA A 200 -32.42 -1.74 -30.37
N THR A 201 -32.94 -0.59 -29.97
CA THR A 201 -32.64 0.70 -30.61
C THR A 201 -31.12 0.88 -30.62
N LYS A 202 -30.52 0.94 -31.83
CA LYS A 202 -29.13 1.32 -32.01
C LYS A 202 -28.90 2.65 -31.25
N PRO A 203 -28.00 2.73 -30.29
CA PRO A 203 -27.61 4.03 -29.77
C PRO A 203 -27.07 4.86 -30.92
N ALA A 204 -27.50 6.13 -30.99
CA ALA A 204 -27.02 7.09 -31.96
C ALA A 204 -25.51 6.97 -32.11
N SER A 205 -25.00 6.91 -33.34
CA SER A 205 -23.59 6.84 -33.66
C SER A 205 -22.91 8.08 -33.07
N THR A 206 -22.39 7.96 -31.85
CA THR A 206 -21.56 9.00 -31.27
C THR A 206 -20.27 9.10 -32.11
N GLU A 207 -19.98 10.31 -32.58
CA GLU A 207 -18.78 10.63 -33.34
C GLU A 207 -17.52 10.02 -32.71
N HIS A 208 -16.71 9.34 -33.51
CA HIS A 208 -15.43 8.79 -33.06
C HIS A 208 -14.43 9.92 -32.90
N LEU A 209 -13.93 10.09 -31.68
CA LEU A 209 -12.89 11.05 -31.37
C LEU A 209 -11.50 10.40 -31.45
N THR A 210 -10.55 11.11 -32.06
CA THR A 210 -9.15 10.70 -32.14
C THR A 210 -8.30 11.31 -31.01
N GLU A 211 -8.75 12.44 -30.45
CA GLU A 211 -8.08 13.18 -29.37
C GLU A 211 -9.13 13.87 -28.49
N SER A 212 -8.80 14.08 -27.23
CA SER A 212 -9.64 14.85 -26.30
C SER A 212 -9.62 16.34 -26.68
N LYS A 213 -10.80 16.98 -26.64
CA LYS A 213 -10.94 18.42 -26.96
C LYS A 213 -10.27 19.29 -25.92
N GLU A 214 -10.34 18.89 -24.66
CA GLU A 214 -9.82 19.61 -23.51
C GLU A 214 -8.92 18.69 -22.69
N ASP A 215 -8.16 19.26 -21.77
CA ASP A 215 -7.39 18.50 -20.80
C ASP A 215 -8.32 17.71 -19.89
N ASN A 216 -7.98 16.46 -19.67
CA ASN A 216 -8.75 15.56 -18.83
C ASN A 216 -7.84 14.88 -17.79
N HIS A 217 -8.47 14.23 -16.79
CA HIS A 217 -7.78 13.50 -15.74
C HIS A 217 -8.31 12.09 -15.60
N VAL A 218 -7.38 11.15 -15.42
CA VAL A 218 -7.64 9.73 -15.17
C VAL A 218 -6.83 9.29 -13.96
N CYS A 219 -7.46 8.58 -13.00
CA CYS A 219 -6.76 7.96 -11.87
C CYS A 219 -6.70 6.46 -12.07
N LEU A 220 -5.50 5.89 -11.89
CA LEU A 220 -5.23 4.46 -12.03
C LEU A 220 -4.71 3.90 -10.72
N ILE A 221 -5.29 2.83 -10.24
CA ILE A 221 -4.95 2.16 -8.98
C ILE A 221 -4.67 0.68 -9.27
N GLY A 222 -3.53 0.18 -8.81
CA GLY A 222 -3.04 -1.18 -9.10
C GLY A 222 -3.53 -2.25 -8.11
N ASP A 223 -4.71 -2.05 -7.49
CA ASP A 223 -5.30 -2.97 -6.52
C ASP A 223 -6.82 -2.77 -6.47
N THR A 224 -7.60 -3.84 -6.73
CA THR A 224 -9.07 -3.84 -6.60
C THR A 224 -9.51 -4.26 -5.21
N ASP A 225 -8.72 -5.02 -4.49
CA ASP A 225 -9.02 -5.52 -3.15
C ASP A 225 -9.07 -4.37 -2.10
N ILE A 226 -8.54 -3.19 -2.45
CA ILE A 226 -8.71 -1.97 -1.66
C ILE A 226 -10.20 -1.62 -1.43
N LEU A 227 -11.10 -2.11 -2.29
CA LEU A 227 -12.56 -1.88 -2.25
C LEU A 227 -13.33 -2.97 -1.48
N VAL A 228 -12.65 -4.01 -0.98
CA VAL A 228 -13.31 -5.16 -0.34
C VAL A 228 -13.81 -4.81 1.06
N ASP A 229 -15.10 -5.09 1.31
CA ASP A 229 -15.79 -4.76 2.58
C ASP A 229 -15.12 -5.34 3.82
N ASP A 230 -14.59 -6.55 3.77
CA ASP A 230 -13.92 -7.18 4.90
C ASP A 230 -12.73 -6.35 5.38
N HIS A 231 -11.97 -5.78 4.44
CA HIS A 231 -10.89 -4.85 4.75
C HIS A 231 -11.42 -3.52 5.28
N PHE A 232 -12.52 -3.02 4.76
CA PHE A 232 -13.14 -1.78 5.22
C PHE A 232 -13.79 -1.93 6.60
N ILE A 233 -14.54 -3.00 6.88
CA ILE A 233 -15.24 -3.21 8.15
C ILE A 233 -14.26 -3.42 9.30
N LEU A 234 -13.24 -4.25 9.12
CA LEU A 234 -12.16 -4.43 10.09
C LEU A 234 -11.39 -3.13 10.32
N GLN A 235 -11.17 -2.37 9.26
CA GLN A 235 -10.49 -1.08 9.31
C GLN A 235 -11.30 -0.03 10.06
N GLN A 236 -12.62 0.05 9.87
CA GLN A 236 -13.49 0.97 10.62
C GLN A 236 -13.49 0.66 12.11
N ARG A 237 -13.57 -0.63 12.48
CA ARG A 237 -13.63 -1.05 13.87
C ARG A 237 -12.30 -0.87 14.61
N PHE A 238 -11.16 -1.09 13.92
CA PHE A 238 -9.82 -1.01 14.50
C PHE A 238 -9.00 0.16 13.96
N ARG A 239 -9.52 0.96 13.02
CA ARG A 239 -8.85 2.11 12.36
C ARG A 239 -7.45 1.77 11.83
N ILE A 240 -7.31 0.62 11.21
CA ILE A 240 -6.04 0.09 10.74
C ILE A 240 -5.62 0.73 9.40
N SER A 241 -6.56 1.25 8.61
CA SER A 241 -6.27 1.94 7.33
C SER A 241 -7.31 2.99 6.97
N GLU A 242 -6.96 3.85 6.01
CA GLU A 242 -7.82 4.92 5.49
C GLU A 242 -8.21 4.68 4.03
N ASN A 243 -8.31 3.41 3.61
CA ASN A 243 -8.67 3.03 2.25
C ASN A 243 -9.99 3.66 1.78
N ILE A 244 -11.03 3.62 2.64
CA ILE A 244 -12.32 4.26 2.33
C ILE A 244 -12.13 5.76 2.08
N THR A 245 -11.36 6.43 2.94
CA THR A 245 -11.11 7.87 2.80
C THR A 245 -10.38 8.17 1.49
N PHE A 246 -9.40 7.33 1.11
CA PHE A 246 -8.70 7.47 -0.16
C PHE A 246 -9.66 7.37 -1.35
N VAL A 247 -10.50 6.33 -1.39
CA VAL A 247 -11.48 6.14 -2.47
C VAL A 247 -12.48 7.29 -2.53
N GLN A 248 -12.97 7.75 -1.37
CA GLN A 248 -13.85 8.91 -1.30
C GLN A 248 -13.16 10.18 -1.82
N ASN A 249 -11.87 10.40 -1.46
CA ASN A 249 -11.11 11.53 -1.95
C ASN A 249 -10.93 11.48 -3.48
N LEU A 250 -10.71 10.29 -4.08
CA LEU A 250 -10.63 10.13 -5.53
C LEU A 250 -11.93 10.54 -6.23
N VAL A 251 -13.08 10.14 -5.67
CA VAL A 251 -14.40 10.48 -6.22
C VAL A 251 -14.67 11.99 -6.07
N ASP A 252 -14.41 12.55 -4.90
CA ASP A 252 -14.61 13.97 -4.62
C ASP A 252 -13.71 14.84 -5.49
N HIS A 253 -12.47 14.43 -5.74
CA HIS A 253 -11.52 15.14 -6.60
C HIS A 253 -12.05 15.38 -8.02
N PHE A 254 -12.89 14.50 -8.53
CA PHE A 254 -13.53 14.69 -9.83
C PHE A 254 -14.79 15.56 -9.78
N GLY A 255 -15.32 15.81 -8.59
CA GLY A 255 -16.47 16.67 -8.35
C GLY A 255 -16.06 18.05 -7.82
N ASP A 256 -15.67 18.11 -6.55
CA ASP A 256 -15.30 19.36 -5.84
C ASP A 256 -14.29 19.07 -4.73
N ASP A 257 -13.06 19.55 -4.88
CA ASP A 257 -11.97 19.41 -3.90
C ASP A 257 -12.30 20.04 -2.52
N THR A 258 -13.33 20.88 -2.44
CA THR A 258 -13.78 21.49 -1.16
C THR A 258 -14.22 20.42 -0.17
N LEU A 259 -14.83 19.34 -0.63
CA LEU A 259 -15.28 18.23 0.20
C LEU A 259 -14.10 17.50 0.87
N ILE A 260 -13.00 17.34 0.15
CA ILE A 260 -11.76 16.75 0.68
C ILE A 260 -11.20 17.63 1.80
N ASN A 261 -11.14 18.94 1.57
CA ASN A 261 -10.65 19.89 2.56
C ASN A 261 -11.52 19.96 3.84
N ILE A 262 -12.84 19.76 3.72
CA ILE A 262 -13.75 19.69 4.87
C ILE A 262 -13.52 18.42 5.66
N ARG A 263 -13.34 17.27 4.97
CA ARG A 263 -13.11 15.96 5.60
C ARG A 263 -11.78 15.92 6.32
N SER A 264 -10.72 16.47 5.74
CA SER A 264 -9.38 16.51 6.33
C SER A 264 -9.35 17.34 7.63
N ARG A 265 -10.15 18.40 7.73
CA ARG A 265 -10.29 19.20 8.98
C ARG A 265 -10.87 18.42 10.15
N ASN A 266 -11.69 17.42 9.86
CA ASN A 266 -12.33 16.58 10.90
C ASN A 266 -11.42 15.44 11.45
N GLN A 267 -10.19 15.34 10.98
CA GLN A 267 -9.26 14.29 11.44
C GLN A 267 -8.64 14.58 12.82
N ASN A 268 -8.81 15.77 13.38
CA ASN A 268 -8.49 16.07 14.79
C ASN A 268 -9.47 15.40 15.76
N ARG A 269 -9.61 14.07 15.67
CA ARG A 269 -10.43 13.29 16.60
C ARG A 269 -9.64 13.08 17.90
N PRO A 270 -10.31 13.08 19.07
CA PRO A 270 -9.62 12.98 20.38
C PRO A 270 -8.75 11.73 20.56
N PHE A 271 -8.95 10.69 19.74
CA PHE A 271 -8.11 9.49 19.74
C PHE A 271 -6.83 9.62 18.90
N THR A 272 -6.69 10.65 18.06
CA THR A 272 -5.47 10.84 17.25
C THR A 272 -4.26 11.20 18.10
N THR A 273 -4.44 11.78 19.27
CA THR A 273 -3.33 12.12 20.17
C THR A 273 -2.57 10.88 20.61
N ILE A 274 -3.28 9.78 20.94
CA ILE A 274 -2.65 8.51 21.36
C ILE A 274 -1.92 7.88 20.17
N VAL A 275 -2.60 7.79 19.03
CA VAL A 275 -2.03 7.25 17.79
C VAL A 275 -0.82 8.08 17.33
N ASN A 276 -0.87 9.40 17.46
CA ASN A 276 0.26 10.27 17.12
C ASN A 276 1.43 10.09 18.09
N LEU A 277 1.20 9.96 19.38
CA LEU A 277 2.25 9.68 20.37
C LEU A 277 2.91 8.31 20.15
N GLU A 278 2.12 7.28 19.85
CA GLU A 278 2.65 5.96 19.47
C GLU A 278 3.46 6.03 18.16
N LYS A 279 2.98 6.82 17.19
CA LYS A 279 3.65 7.04 15.91
C LYS A 279 4.94 7.84 16.08
N GLU A 280 4.97 8.89 16.91
CA GLU A 280 6.19 9.63 17.24
C GLU A 280 7.23 8.70 17.90
N ALA A 281 6.79 7.84 18.81
CA ALA A 281 7.65 6.83 19.39
C ALA A 281 8.20 5.87 18.33
N GLN A 282 7.35 5.36 17.43
CA GLN A 282 7.78 4.52 16.32
C GLN A 282 8.80 5.22 15.41
N THR A 283 8.50 6.44 14.96
CA THR A 283 9.39 7.20 14.05
C THR A 283 10.76 7.46 14.68
N LYS A 284 10.80 7.75 15.99
CA LYS A 284 12.05 7.93 16.75
C LYS A 284 12.95 6.69 16.73
N PHE A 285 12.35 5.51 16.75
CA PHE A 285 13.08 4.23 16.75
C PHE A 285 13.32 3.67 15.35
N GLU A 286 12.46 4.02 14.35
CA GLU A 286 12.59 3.56 12.95
C GLU A 286 13.95 3.92 12.35
N GLY A 287 14.44 5.14 12.56
CA GLY A 287 15.74 5.56 12.05
C GLY A 287 16.91 4.74 12.64
N ARG A 288 16.81 4.36 13.92
CA ARG A 288 17.83 3.54 14.60
C ARG A 288 17.73 2.07 14.19
N LEU A 289 16.51 1.55 14.02
CA LEU A 289 16.26 0.20 13.52
C LEU A 289 16.74 0.05 12.07
N LYS A 290 16.39 0.97 11.20
CA LYS A 290 16.80 0.97 9.79
C LYS A 290 18.33 0.94 9.66
N LYS A 291 19.03 1.79 10.41
CA LYS A 291 20.50 1.81 10.40
C LYS A 291 21.11 0.48 10.84
N LEU A 292 20.56 -0.16 11.89
CA LEU A 292 21.05 -1.47 12.35
C LEU A 292 20.69 -2.61 11.40
N GLU A 293 19.55 -2.54 10.74
CA GLU A 293 19.14 -3.51 9.71
C GLU A 293 20.02 -3.38 8.47
N GLU A 294 20.38 -2.15 8.05
CA GLU A 294 21.37 -1.90 6.98
C GLU A 294 22.77 -2.44 7.33
N GLU A 295 23.23 -2.21 8.58
CA GLU A 295 24.49 -2.76 9.07
C GLU A 295 24.47 -4.29 9.14
N GLN A 296 23.34 -4.89 9.52
CA GLN A 296 23.17 -6.34 9.52
C GLN A 296 23.20 -6.92 8.10
N GLN A 297 22.56 -6.25 7.14
CA GLN A 297 22.62 -6.65 5.73
C GLN A 297 24.05 -6.59 5.17
N ALA A 298 24.82 -5.55 5.53
CA ALA A 298 26.22 -5.45 5.12
C ALA A 298 27.07 -6.63 5.66
N ILE A 299 26.86 -7.02 6.91
CA ILE A 299 27.53 -8.18 7.53
C ILE A 299 27.14 -9.50 6.82
N LEU A 300 25.86 -9.66 6.47
CA LEU A 300 25.39 -10.84 5.74
C LEU A 300 25.99 -10.90 4.32
N GLN A 301 26.08 -9.76 3.62
CA GLN A 301 26.74 -9.68 2.32
C GLN A 301 28.25 -10.01 2.40
N GLU A 302 28.94 -9.53 3.45
CA GLU A 302 30.33 -9.86 3.70
C GLU A 302 30.52 -11.38 3.93
N LYS A 303 29.60 -11.99 4.70
CA LYS A 303 29.56 -13.44 4.95
C LYS A 303 29.39 -14.21 3.63
N THR A 304 28.39 -13.83 2.80
CA THR A 304 28.12 -14.48 1.53
C THR A 304 29.28 -14.34 0.55
N LYS A 305 29.95 -13.19 0.51
CA LYS A 305 31.15 -12.99 -0.29
C LYS A 305 32.29 -13.90 0.12
N LEU A 306 32.50 -14.09 1.42
CA LEU A 306 33.53 -15.02 1.92
C LEU A 306 33.19 -16.48 1.62
N GLU A 307 31.92 -16.85 1.66
CA GLU A 307 31.43 -18.18 1.29
C GLU A 307 31.51 -18.42 -0.23
N SER A 308 31.27 -17.39 -1.08
CA SER A 308 31.29 -17.50 -2.54
C SER A 308 32.68 -17.39 -3.17
N THR A 309 33.67 -16.82 -2.50
CA THR A 309 35.05 -16.72 -3.00
C THR A 309 35.76 -18.10 -3.03
N GLY A 310 35.12 -19.16 -2.50
CA GLY A 310 35.60 -20.55 -2.56
C GLY A 310 35.26 -21.32 -3.84
N GLU A 311 34.46 -20.77 -4.79
CA GLU A 311 34.05 -21.42 -6.03
C GLU A 311 34.90 -20.98 -7.25
N GLY A 312 36.17 -21.29 -7.23
CA GLY A 312 37.09 -21.07 -8.37
C GLY A 312 38.07 -22.20 -8.54
N ASN A 313 37.71 -23.13 -9.46
CA ASN A 313 38.60 -24.11 -10.12
C ASN A 313 39.19 -25.26 -9.28
N ASN A 314 38.59 -26.46 -9.43
CA ASN A 314 39.17 -27.80 -9.23
C ASN A 314 40.04 -28.05 -7.99
N GLN A 315 39.44 -28.80 -7.13
CA GLN A 315 39.92 -29.54 -5.93
C GLN A 315 39.49 -28.95 -4.59
N PHE A 316 38.61 -29.71 -3.99
CA PHE A 316 38.11 -29.66 -2.62
C PHE A 316 39.20 -29.31 -1.59
N THR A 317 39.31 -28.04 -1.22
CA THR A 317 39.72 -27.64 0.12
C THR A 317 39.15 -26.23 0.40
N LEU A 318 37.98 -26.18 0.99
CA LEU A 318 37.44 -25.00 1.64
C LEU A 318 38.42 -24.55 2.75
N ARG A 319 39.36 -23.68 2.44
CA ARG A 319 40.04 -22.88 3.47
C ARG A 319 39.26 -21.58 3.70
N ILE A 320 38.04 -21.74 4.23
CA ILE A 320 37.40 -20.63 4.92
C ILE A 320 38.21 -20.47 6.20
N ASP A 321 38.78 -19.28 6.40
CA ASP A 321 39.45 -18.96 7.67
C ASP A 321 38.41 -19.08 8.80
N PRO A 322 38.53 -20.10 9.66
CA PRO A 322 37.52 -20.34 10.70
C PRO A 322 37.48 -19.21 11.73
N GLU A 323 38.53 -18.39 11.83
CA GLU A 323 38.55 -17.22 12.71
C GLU A 323 37.76 -16.06 12.11
N ALA A 324 37.87 -15.82 10.78
CA ALA A 324 37.08 -14.81 10.09
C ALA A 324 35.57 -15.13 10.14
N LEU A 325 35.20 -16.39 9.94
CA LEU A 325 33.79 -16.82 10.04
C LEU A 325 33.24 -16.64 11.45
N LYS A 326 34.00 -17.02 12.49
CA LYS A 326 33.62 -16.80 13.89
C LYS A 326 33.48 -15.31 14.22
N ALA A 327 34.36 -14.44 13.71
CA ALA A 327 34.29 -13.01 13.91
C ALA A 327 33.01 -12.40 13.28
N ILE A 328 32.64 -12.84 12.08
CA ILE A 328 31.39 -12.39 11.41
C ILE A 328 30.16 -12.89 12.16
N GLN A 329 30.14 -14.15 12.59
CA GLN A 329 29.04 -14.70 13.40
C GLN A 329 28.90 -13.97 14.75
N ALA A 330 30.00 -13.59 15.39
CA ALA A 330 29.96 -12.78 16.61
C ALA A 330 29.37 -11.39 16.36
N LYS A 331 29.78 -10.72 15.28
CA LYS A 331 29.21 -9.41 14.87
C LYS A 331 27.71 -9.52 14.55
N GLU A 332 27.30 -10.56 13.84
CA GLU A 332 25.89 -10.81 13.53
C GLU A 332 25.08 -11.02 14.82
N LEU A 333 25.56 -11.82 15.74
CA LEU A 333 24.90 -12.07 17.02
C LEU A 333 24.77 -10.79 17.85
N GLU A 334 25.80 -9.95 17.86
CA GLU A 334 25.79 -8.66 18.55
C GLU A 334 24.74 -7.72 17.93
N LYS A 335 24.68 -7.60 16.60
CA LYS A 335 23.67 -6.78 15.93
C LYS A 335 22.26 -7.28 16.18
N ARG A 336 22.04 -8.58 16.18
CA ARG A 336 20.74 -9.18 16.55
C ARG A 336 20.34 -8.89 17.99
N LYS A 337 21.32 -8.79 18.93
CA LYS A 337 21.06 -8.36 20.31
C LYS A 337 20.66 -6.90 20.36
N GLN A 338 21.38 -6.00 19.68
CA GLN A 338 21.08 -4.56 19.62
C GLN A 338 19.70 -4.29 19.04
N ILE A 339 19.31 -4.97 17.94
CA ILE A 339 17.96 -4.88 17.38
C ILE A 339 16.90 -5.33 18.40
N ARG A 340 17.14 -6.41 19.14
CA ARG A 340 16.22 -6.87 20.18
C ARG A 340 16.08 -5.88 21.34
N GLU A 341 17.16 -5.24 21.75
CA GLU A 341 17.15 -4.21 22.80
C GLU A 341 16.34 -2.99 22.35
N ILE A 342 16.59 -2.46 21.16
CA ILE A 342 15.81 -1.34 20.63
C ILE A 342 14.32 -1.68 20.52
N ARG A 343 13.98 -2.88 20.06
CA ARG A 343 12.57 -3.32 20.01
C ARG A 343 11.96 -3.47 21.41
N LYS A 344 12.76 -3.80 22.43
CA LYS A 344 12.33 -3.85 23.82
C LYS A 344 12.13 -2.44 24.38
N GLU A 345 13.04 -1.51 24.09
CA GLU A 345 12.91 -0.10 24.46
C GLU A 345 11.67 0.54 23.86
N LEU A 346 11.42 0.33 22.55
CA LEU A 346 10.22 0.80 21.87
C LEU A 346 8.94 0.29 22.56
N ARG A 347 8.90 -1.00 22.90
CA ARG A 347 7.73 -1.56 23.61
C ARG A 347 7.54 -0.92 24.98
N ALA A 348 8.63 -0.76 25.74
CA ALA A 348 8.56 -0.15 27.06
C ALA A 348 8.06 1.31 26.98
N GLU A 349 8.48 2.07 25.96
CA GLU A 349 8.02 3.45 25.74
C GLU A 349 6.52 3.50 25.38
N ILE A 350 6.06 2.60 24.50
CA ILE A 350 4.63 2.47 24.15
C ILE A 350 3.80 2.05 25.37
N ASP A 351 4.24 1.05 26.13
CA ASP A 351 3.57 0.59 27.35
C ASP A 351 3.48 1.71 28.40
N LEU A 352 4.51 2.52 28.52
CA LEU A 352 4.56 3.66 29.44
C LEU A 352 3.58 4.77 28.99
N ILE A 353 3.48 5.05 27.69
CA ILE A 353 2.49 5.97 27.13
C ILE A 353 1.07 5.46 27.45
N GLN A 354 0.80 4.20 27.17
CA GLN A 354 -0.51 3.58 27.46
C GLN A 354 -0.83 3.60 28.97
N LEU A 355 0.15 3.34 29.84
CA LEU A 355 -0.03 3.41 31.28
C LEU A 355 -0.37 4.83 31.74
N LYS A 356 0.35 5.86 31.26
CA LYS A 356 0.05 7.25 31.57
C LYS A 356 -1.36 7.64 31.17
N ILE A 357 -1.83 7.21 30.00
CA ILE A 357 -3.17 7.46 29.50
C ILE A 357 -4.22 6.76 30.39
N LYS A 358 -3.97 5.48 30.74
CA LYS A 358 -4.85 4.73 31.64
C LYS A 358 -4.96 5.41 33.01
N LEU A 359 -3.85 5.83 33.59
CA LEU A 359 -3.84 6.53 34.88
C LEU A 359 -4.54 7.88 34.81
N ALA A 360 -4.35 8.64 33.73
CA ALA A 360 -5.07 9.89 33.51
C ALA A 360 -6.58 9.69 33.40
N ASN A 361 -7.04 8.69 32.66
CA ASN A 361 -8.47 8.42 32.50
C ASN A 361 -9.11 7.87 33.78
N ILE A 362 -8.42 6.96 34.49
CA ILE A 362 -8.97 6.31 35.70
C ILE A 362 -8.87 7.24 36.91
N GLY A 363 -7.85 8.07 37.02
CA GLY A 363 -7.59 8.94 38.17
C GLY A 363 -8.10 10.37 37.99
N LEU A 364 -7.72 11.04 36.90
CA LEU A 364 -7.99 12.46 36.67
C LEU A 364 -9.49 12.75 36.44
N MET A 365 -10.16 11.93 35.64
CA MET A 365 -11.58 12.16 35.32
C MET A 365 -12.50 12.01 36.53
N PRO A 366 -12.44 10.94 37.35
CA PRO A 366 -13.22 10.86 38.58
C PRO A 366 -12.85 11.98 39.58
N ALA A 367 -11.57 12.34 39.71
CA ALA A 367 -11.14 13.43 40.57
C ALA A 367 -11.76 14.78 40.19
N LEU A 368 -11.80 15.10 38.89
CA LEU A 368 -12.45 16.31 38.37
C LEU A 368 -13.96 16.32 38.66
N VAL A 369 -14.63 15.18 38.48
CA VAL A 369 -16.07 15.06 38.78
C VAL A 369 -16.34 15.29 40.27
N ILE A 370 -15.50 14.73 41.13
CA ILE A 370 -15.59 14.91 42.59
C ILE A 370 -15.36 16.38 42.97
N LEU A 371 -14.31 16.98 42.45
CA LEU A 371 -14.00 18.41 42.71
C LEU A 371 -15.12 19.33 42.24
N PHE A 372 -15.68 19.06 41.06
CA PHE A 372 -16.80 19.84 40.52
C PHE A 372 -18.07 19.64 41.37
N GLY A 373 -18.35 18.40 41.82
CA GLY A 373 -19.45 18.09 42.71
C GLY A 373 -19.31 18.79 44.07
N ILE A 374 -18.14 18.80 44.67
CA ILE A 374 -17.85 19.53 45.92
C ILE A 374 -18.01 21.04 45.71
N GLY A 375 -17.45 21.59 44.64
CA GLY A 375 -17.58 23.02 44.31
C GLY A 375 -19.05 23.46 44.14
N PHE A 376 -19.82 22.64 43.43
CA PHE A 376 -21.25 22.87 43.24
C PHE A 376 -22.03 22.78 44.54
N PHE A 377 -21.72 21.79 45.41
CA PHE A 377 -22.32 21.62 46.74
C PHE A 377 -22.05 22.84 47.63
N ILE A 378 -20.79 23.30 47.69
CA ILE A 378 -20.43 24.49 48.50
C ILE A 378 -21.17 25.74 47.98
N ARG A 379 -21.26 25.92 46.65
CA ARG A 379 -21.99 27.06 46.05
C ARG A 379 -23.48 27.01 46.34
N LYS A 380 -24.10 25.83 46.32
CA LYS A 380 -25.51 25.62 46.64
C LYS A 380 -25.76 25.92 48.12
N ARG A 381 -24.89 25.41 49.01
CA ARG A 381 -25.03 25.65 50.47
C ARG A 381 -24.92 27.14 50.86
N LYS A 382 -24.00 27.89 50.20
CA LYS A 382 -23.90 29.35 50.41
C LYS A 382 -25.14 30.11 49.96
N LYS A 383 -25.81 29.69 48.89
CA LYS A 383 -27.06 30.30 48.41
C LYS A 383 -28.25 29.99 49.34
N THR A 384 -28.29 28.81 49.93
CA THR A 384 -29.41 28.41 50.85
C THR A 384 -29.21 28.96 52.26
N ALA A 385 -28.01 29.37 52.65
CA ALA A 385 -27.74 30.03 53.96
C ALA A 385 -27.90 31.54 53.90
N ALA A 386 -28.22 32.15 52.75
CA ALA A 386 -28.42 33.58 52.54
C ALA A 386 -29.93 33.93 52.36
N VAL A 387 -30.81 33.01 52.59
CA VAL A 387 -32.27 33.14 52.74
C VAL A 387 -32.64 32.81 54.19
#